data_8be3263b32b1b1f58df839b9268cbe60
#
_entry.id   8be3263b32b1b1f58df839b9268cbe60
#
_cell.length_a   1.000
_cell.length_b   1.000
_cell.length_c   1.000
_cell.angle_alpha   90.00
_cell.angle_beta   90.00
_cell.angle_gamma   90.00
#
_symmetry.space_group_name_H-M   'P 1'
#
loop_
_entity.id
_entity.type
_entity.pdbx_description
1 polymer ?
#
loop_
_entity_poly.entity_id
_entity_poly.type
_entity_poly.pdbx_seq_one_letter_code
_entity_poly.pdbx_strand_id
1 'polypeptide(L)'
;YEKLMPINSGHKDYVVIVASGYNQGVSPVPLKVYVGMKDRLADGSKIDYATANERDSFLARNGLLYGKLYGMAVENTTASTLVEKVDPGAKMMEEYLKNPNSPDQFAARWYPTSYQWGGWDKTVAVKDTEMYLWKKESEQPKGYTFFNGDKKAEHPAGDPSGLPRYAQNMTKSGALIGVDFGEFDFGNLLNLGNDLPEYLTSNVIKMVPAVDGALTLELGGQGKVKGGDASIHMEKNKAQMIAPDGLYWAKTTDGDYLIVDEDSGNDFGERKYVLTINKDMQVKSGHLLAISGGKHSSRYAQGVSALGGAFTKPGGNEFSGSCPVTALIAKKADGSFYTVEELQGTARQEIRGSKSLSEQTYIGVVQARPESSGDVEAKGGDAGGQIFQFNIKLK
;
A
#
# COMPACT_ATOMS: atom_id res chain seq x y z
N TYR A 1 9.84 -7.05 -2.79
CA TYR A 1 8.85 -5.97 -2.80
C TYR A 1 7.62 -6.42 -3.57
N GLU A 2 6.47 -6.09 -3.07
CA GLU A 2 5.18 -6.42 -3.67
C GLU A 2 4.64 -5.27 -4.49
N LYS A 3 4.85 -4.04 -3.99
CA LYS A 3 4.44 -2.84 -4.69
C LYS A 3 5.52 -1.76 -4.61
N LEU A 4 5.85 -1.22 -5.77
CA LEU A 4 6.67 -0.02 -5.92
C LEU A 4 5.74 1.11 -6.37
N MET A 5 5.67 2.19 -5.59
CA MET A 5 4.76 3.29 -5.86
C MET A 5 5.52 4.62 -5.88
N PRO A 6 5.60 5.29 -7.03
CA PRO A 6 6.16 6.63 -7.08
C PRO A 6 5.25 7.62 -6.37
N ILE A 7 5.86 8.54 -5.62
CA ILE A 7 5.19 9.71 -5.04
C ILE A 7 5.82 10.98 -5.56
N ASN A 8 5.05 12.06 -5.59
CA ASN A 8 5.56 13.33 -6.08
C ASN A 8 6.65 13.87 -5.15
N SER A 9 7.86 14.03 -5.65
CA SER A 9 8.97 14.60 -4.89
C SER A 9 8.89 16.14 -4.76
N GLY A 10 8.00 16.79 -5.51
CA GLY A 10 8.02 18.25 -5.63
C GLY A 10 9.25 18.81 -6.38
N HIS A 11 10.15 17.95 -6.84
CA HIS A 11 11.40 18.35 -7.44
C HIS A 11 11.68 17.62 -8.78
N LYS A 12 12.06 18.37 -9.82
CA LYS A 12 12.26 17.83 -11.18
C LYS A 12 13.39 16.81 -11.30
N ASP A 13 14.44 16.92 -10.46
CA ASP A 13 15.65 16.12 -10.55
C ASP A 13 15.64 14.89 -9.64
N TYR A 14 14.65 14.76 -8.75
CA TYR A 14 14.53 13.62 -7.83
C TYR A 14 13.30 12.79 -8.09
N VAL A 15 13.46 11.49 -7.87
CA VAL A 15 12.38 10.49 -7.86
C VAL A 15 12.31 9.88 -6.49
N VAL A 16 11.10 9.77 -5.95
CA VAL A 16 10.84 9.07 -4.68
C VAL A 16 9.87 7.93 -4.94
N ILE A 17 10.24 6.72 -4.52
CA ILE A 17 9.45 5.52 -4.71
C ILE A 17 9.27 4.82 -3.37
N VAL A 18 8.04 4.68 -2.92
CA VAL A 18 7.70 3.82 -1.78
C VAL A 18 7.93 2.38 -2.19
N ALA A 19 8.72 1.67 -1.39
CA ALA A 19 9.05 0.27 -1.60
C ALA A 19 8.40 -0.57 -0.50
N SER A 20 7.22 -1.06 -0.77
CA SER A 20 6.47 -1.94 0.14
C SER A 20 6.66 -3.39 -0.20
N GLY A 21 6.54 -4.26 0.79
CA GLY A 21 6.67 -5.67 0.54
C GLY A 21 6.59 -6.54 1.77
N TYR A 22 6.55 -7.78 1.47
CA TYR A 22 6.37 -8.91 2.31
C TYR A 22 7.70 -9.45 2.84
N ASN A 23 7.81 -9.59 4.15
CA ASN A 23 9.02 -10.08 4.82
C ASN A 23 8.78 -11.43 5.50
N GLN A 24 8.08 -12.34 4.85
CA GLN A 24 7.78 -13.65 5.43
C GLN A 24 9.07 -14.43 5.72
N GLY A 25 9.21 -14.83 6.96
CA GLY A 25 10.36 -15.66 7.41
C GLY A 25 11.62 -14.88 7.78
N VAL A 26 11.61 -13.55 7.69
CA VAL A 26 12.76 -12.69 8.01
C VAL A 26 12.49 -11.82 9.22
N SER A 27 13.55 -11.24 9.77
CA SER A 27 13.47 -10.25 10.85
C SER A 27 12.62 -9.06 10.43
N PRO A 28 11.90 -8.40 11.34
CA PRO A 28 11.20 -7.17 11.05
C PRO A 28 12.12 -6.14 10.41
N VAL A 29 11.59 -5.36 9.46
CA VAL A 29 12.34 -4.34 8.72
C VAL A 29 11.54 -3.04 8.72
N PRO A 30 12.17 -1.85 8.70
CA PRO A 30 11.44 -0.59 8.63
C PRO A 30 10.76 -0.42 7.28
N LEU A 31 9.81 0.51 7.22
CA LEU A 31 9.27 1.01 5.97
C LEU A 31 10.40 1.61 5.14
N LYS A 32 10.29 1.51 3.82
CA LYS A 32 11.37 1.89 2.90
C LYS A 32 10.88 2.81 1.80
N VAL A 33 11.72 3.76 1.46
CA VAL A 33 11.56 4.56 0.24
C VAL A 33 12.89 4.60 -0.51
N TYR A 34 12.81 4.52 -1.83
CA TYR A 34 13.94 4.78 -2.70
C TYR A 34 13.94 6.25 -3.07
N VAL A 35 15.09 6.89 -2.99
CA VAL A 35 15.32 8.23 -3.52
C VAL A 35 16.39 8.13 -4.60
N GLY A 36 16.05 8.52 -5.82
CA GLY A 36 16.94 8.52 -6.95
C GLY A 36 17.10 9.91 -7.55
N MET A 37 18.24 10.14 -8.16
CA MET A 37 18.56 11.39 -8.85
C MET A 37 18.63 11.17 -10.35
N LYS A 38 17.91 12.00 -11.10
CA LYS A 38 17.89 11.93 -12.57
C LYS A 38 19.20 12.42 -13.16
N ASP A 39 19.47 11.98 -14.36
CA ASP A 39 20.62 12.38 -15.18
C ASP A 39 21.98 12.08 -14.53
N ARG A 40 22.04 11.00 -13.73
CA ARG A 40 23.24 10.51 -13.07
C ARG A 40 23.58 9.08 -13.46
N LEU A 41 24.87 8.81 -13.61
CA LEU A 41 25.43 7.46 -13.67
C LEU A 41 25.45 6.81 -12.28
N ALA A 42 25.69 5.52 -12.21
CA ALA A 42 25.71 4.76 -10.95
C ALA A 42 26.74 5.26 -9.91
N ASP A 43 27.78 5.94 -10.36
CA ASP A 43 28.81 6.57 -9.51
C ASP A 43 28.47 8.02 -9.10
N GLY A 44 27.30 8.53 -9.51
CA GLY A 44 26.84 9.89 -9.22
C GLY A 44 27.31 10.95 -10.22
N SER A 45 28.18 10.64 -11.18
CA SER A 45 28.58 11.56 -12.22
C SER A 45 27.43 11.85 -13.20
N LYS A 46 27.50 12.97 -13.92
CA LYS A 46 26.48 13.29 -14.94
C LYS A 46 26.58 12.33 -16.12
N ILE A 47 25.43 11.86 -16.60
CA ILE A 47 25.38 11.05 -17.82
C ILE A 47 25.58 11.90 -19.07
N ASP A 48 26.31 11.36 -20.02
CA ASP A 48 26.36 11.87 -21.41
C ASP A 48 25.47 10.98 -22.28
N TYR A 49 24.28 11.47 -22.61
CA TYR A 49 23.29 10.74 -23.41
C TYR A 49 23.73 10.46 -24.85
N ALA A 50 24.74 11.17 -25.35
CA ALA A 50 25.27 10.93 -26.71
C ALA A 50 26.12 9.65 -26.79
N THR A 51 26.71 9.24 -25.67
CA THR A 51 27.60 8.08 -25.60
C THR A 51 27.09 6.93 -24.75
N ALA A 52 26.07 7.20 -23.89
CA ALA A 52 25.49 6.19 -22.99
C ALA A 52 24.69 5.14 -23.78
N ASN A 53 24.72 3.90 -23.30
CA ASN A 53 23.84 2.85 -23.81
C ASN A 53 22.37 3.11 -23.49
N GLU A 54 21.46 2.42 -24.17
CA GLU A 54 20.03 2.62 -24.07
C GLU A 54 19.50 2.34 -22.64
N ARG A 55 19.97 1.27 -22.00
CA ARG A 55 19.59 0.91 -20.63
C ARG A 55 19.95 2.02 -19.65
N ASP A 56 21.20 2.45 -19.64
CA ASP A 56 21.68 3.46 -18.69
C ASP A 56 21.03 4.82 -18.96
N SER A 57 20.80 5.14 -20.23
CA SER A 57 20.05 6.32 -20.64
C SER A 57 18.63 6.32 -20.11
N PHE A 58 17.92 5.17 -20.20
CA PHE A 58 16.58 5.01 -19.65
C PHE A 58 16.57 5.13 -18.12
N LEU A 59 17.44 4.39 -17.43
CA LEU A 59 17.51 4.38 -15.98
C LEU A 59 17.90 5.76 -15.42
N ALA A 60 18.90 6.42 -15.99
CA ALA A 60 19.34 7.74 -15.53
C ALA A 60 18.25 8.80 -15.72
N ARG A 61 17.59 8.82 -16.88
CA ARG A 61 16.49 9.77 -17.16
C ARG A 61 15.35 9.65 -16.16
N ASN A 62 15.12 8.45 -15.65
CA ASN A 62 14.07 8.15 -14.68
C ASN A 62 14.54 8.16 -13.22
N GLY A 63 15.80 8.52 -12.93
CA GLY A 63 16.37 8.54 -11.59
C GLY A 63 16.50 7.15 -10.95
N LEU A 64 16.68 6.11 -11.76
CA LEU A 64 16.76 4.71 -11.31
C LEU A 64 18.18 4.14 -11.34
N LEU A 65 19.14 4.88 -11.90
CA LEU A 65 20.53 4.43 -11.99
C LEU A 65 21.38 4.86 -10.79
N TYR A 66 21.13 6.06 -10.26
CA TYR A 66 21.79 6.59 -9.06
C TYR A 66 20.77 6.90 -8.00
N GLY A 67 20.84 6.22 -6.87
CA GLY A 67 19.91 6.41 -5.76
C GLY A 67 20.27 5.56 -4.55
N LYS A 68 19.52 5.76 -3.48
CA LYS A 68 19.66 5.04 -2.22
C LYS A 68 18.29 4.59 -1.70
N LEU A 69 18.29 3.50 -0.97
CA LEU A 69 17.14 3.03 -0.20
C LEU A 69 17.22 3.62 1.20
N TYR A 70 16.15 4.25 1.66
CA TYR A 70 16.02 4.87 2.97
C TYR A 70 15.07 4.06 3.83
N GLY A 71 15.47 3.80 5.07
CA GLY A 71 14.62 3.16 6.08
C GLY A 71 14.08 4.17 7.07
N MET A 72 12.85 3.99 7.51
CA MET A 72 12.22 4.81 8.52
C MET A 72 12.87 4.59 9.89
N ALA A 73 13.23 5.66 10.58
CA ALA A 73 13.80 5.67 11.93
C ALA A 73 13.09 6.71 12.80
N VAL A 74 13.11 6.49 14.10
CA VAL A 74 12.51 7.37 15.10
C VAL A 74 13.58 7.77 16.11
N GLU A 75 13.51 9.01 16.61
CA GLU A 75 14.40 9.47 17.66
C GLU A 75 14.31 8.57 18.90
N ASN A 76 15.44 8.23 19.51
CA ASN A 76 15.50 7.22 20.58
C ASN A 76 14.58 7.52 21.76
N THR A 77 14.48 8.81 22.14
CA THR A 77 13.57 9.26 23.21
C THR A 77 12.11 9.06 22.83
N THR A 78 11.75 9.35 21.60
CA THR A 78 10.39 9.14 21.07
C THR A 78 10.09 7.66 20.92
N ALA A 79 11.02 6.86 20.38
CA ALA A 79 10.85 5.42 20.23
C ALA A 79 10.45 4.74 21.55
N SER A 80 11.11 5.12 22.66
CA SER A 80 10.81 4.59 23.99
C SER A 80 9.42 4.97 24.53
N THR A 81 8.75 5.95 23.96
CA THR A 81 7.36 6.30 24.30
C THR A 81 6.34 5.60 23.41
N LEU A 82 6.75 5.16 22.21
CA LEU A 82 5.88 4.50 21.26
C LEU A 82 5.73 2.99 21.55
N VAL A 83 6.81 2.36 22.02
CA VAL A 83 6.89 0.91 22.23
C VAL A 83 7.64 0.59 23.52
N GLU A 84 7.31 -0.54 24.13
CA GLU A 84 7.99 -1.01 25.34
C GLU A 84 9.41 -1.49 25.04
N LYS A 85 9.58 -2.12 23.87
CA LYS A 85 10.84 -2.74 23.48
C LYS A 85 11.44 -2.07 22.24
N VAL A 86 12.47 -1.31 22.43
CA VAL A 86 13.25 -0.67 21.35
C VAL A 86 14.49 -1.50 21.09
N ASP A 87 14.41 -2.42 20.15
CA ASP A 87 15.57 -3.18 19.67
C ASP A 87 15.42 -3.55 18.17
N PRO A 88 16.55 -3.85 17.49
CA PRO A 88 16.53 -4.21 16.06
C PRO A 88 15.70 -5.46 15.72
N GLY A 89 15.41 -6.31 16.68
CA GLY A 89 14.60 -7.52 16.50
C GLY A 89 13.13 -7.34 16.84
N ALA A 90 12.73 -6.16 17.38
CA ALA A 90 11.36 -5.92 17.80
C ALA A 90 10.44 -5.58 16.63
N LYS A 91 9.16 -5.91 16.77
CA LYS A 91 8.09 -5.53 15.83
C LYS A 91 7.47 -4.22 16.28
N MET A 92 8.23 -3.15 16.20
CA MET A 92 7.89 -1.85 16.81
C MET A 92 6.59 -1.27 16.28
N MET A 93 6.37 -1.31 14.95
CA MET A 93 5.12 -0.79 14.35
C MET A 93 3.91 -1.62 14.80
N GLU A 94 4.05 -2.94 14.88
CA GLU A 94 2.97 -3.82 15.35
C GLU A 94 2.61 -3.52 16.81
N GLU A 95 3.61 -3.31 17.67
CA GLU A 95 3.43 -2.94 19.07
C GLU A 95 2.75 -1.56 19.20
N TYR A 96 3.27 -0.56 18.49
CA TYR A 96 2.69 0.79 18.43
C TYR A 96 1.22 0.77 18.02
N LEU A 97 0.87 0.02 16.97
CA LEU A 97 -0.49 -0.03 16.43
C LEU A 97 -1.47 -0.77 17.35
N LYS A 98 -0.99 -1.74 18.13
CA LYS A 98 -1.79 -2.49 19.10
C LYS A 98 -1.99 -1.78 20.43
N ASN A 99 -1.14 -0.81 20.75
CA ASN A 99 -1.26 -0.06 21.99
C ASN A 99 -2.35 1.01 21.86
N PRO A 100 -3.47 0.91 22.59
CA PRO A 100 -4.56 1.89 22.55
C PRO A 100 -4.16 3.26 23.10
N ASN A 101 -3.08 3.32 23.91
CA ASN A 101 -2.59 4.54 24.53
C ASN A 101 -1.44 5.19 23.76
N SER A 102 -0.97 4.59 22.67
CA SER A 102 0.06 5.20 21.84
C SER A 102 -0.51 6.43 21.12
N PRO A 103 0.32 7.46 20.86
CA PRO A 103 -0.14 8.67 20.19
C PRO A 103 -0.68 8.39 18.79
N ASP A 104 -1.60 9.24 18.31
CA ASP A 104 -2.20 9.09 16.98
C ASP A 104 -1.19 9.38 15.85
N GLN A 105 -0.10 10.06 16.17
CA GLN A 105 0.96 10.35 15.20
C GLN A 105 2.32 10.52 15.89
N PHE A 106 3.38 10.31 15.11
CA PHE A 106 4.76 10.61 15.53
C PHE A 106 5.60 11.08 14.34
N ALA A 107 6.66 11.83 14.64
CA ALA A 107 7.64 12.25 13.64
C ALA A 107 8.67 11.15 13.40
N ALA A 108 9.07 10.99 12.15
CA ALA A 108 10.09 10.04 11.73
C ALA A 108 11.12 10.71 10.81
N ARG A 109 12.32 10.14 10.78
CA ARG A 109 13.35 10.41 9.77
C ARG A 109 13.62 9.14 8.98
N TRP A 110 14.05 9.31 7.75
CA TRP A 110 14.38 8.21 6.86
C TRP A 110 15.86 8.35 6.50
N TYR A 111 16.65 7.39 6.90
CA TYR A 111 18.09 7.37 6.68
C TYR A 111 18.49 6.37 5.61
N PRO A 112 19.54 6.64 4.82
CA PRO A 112 20.09 5.68 3.89
C PRO A 112 20.43 4.38 4.61
N THR A 113 20.06 3.26 4.02
CA THR A 113 20.39 1.93 4.52
C THR A 113 21.67 1.42 3.86
N SER A 114 22.40 0.55 4.55
CA SER A 114 23.64 -0.05 4.06
C SER A 114 23.42 -1.18 3.04
N TYR A 115 22.34 -1.11 2.26
CA TYR A 115 22.05 -2.11 1.25
C TYR A 115 23.15 -2.13 0.20
N GLN A 116 23.85 -3.26 0.10
CA GLN A 116 24.82 -3.54 -0.95
C GLN A 116 24.20 -4.45 -1.99
N TRP A 117 23.98 -3.91 -3.17
CA TRP A 117 23.54 -4.70 -4.30
C TRP A 117 24.71 -5.50 -4.91
N GLY A 118 24.53 -6.81 -5.07
CA GLY A 118 25.57 -7.70 -5.56
C GLY A 118 25.85 -7.65 -7.07
N GLY A 119 25.13 -6.79 -7.83
CA GLY A 119 25.21 -6.72 -9.29
C GLY A 119 24.22 -7.67 -9.99
N TRP A 120 24.01 -7.46 -11.30
CA TRP A 120 23.04 -8.20 -12.11
C TRP A 120 23.40 -9.68 -12.34
N ASP A 121 24.65 -10.00 -12.19
CA ASP A 121 25.25 -11.30 -12.47
C ASP A 121 25.46 -12.15 -11.19
N LYS A 122 25.10 -11.63 -10.02
CA LYS A 122 25.20 -12.35 -8.77
C LYS A 122 23.84 -12.67 -8.21
N THR A 123 23.55 -13.94 -8.05
CA THR A 123 22.39 -14.41 -7.29
C THR A 123 22.67 -14.19 -5.82
N VAL A 124 22.18 -13.11 -5.25
CA VAL A 124 22.19 -12.89 -3.81
C VAL A 124 20.96 -13.59 -3.25
N ALA A 125 21.13 -14.48 -2.28
CA ALA A 125 20.00 -15.12 -1.61
C ALA A 125 19.13 -14.07 -0.94
N VAL A 126 17.80 -14.14 -1.14
CA VAL A 126 16.83 -13.17 -0.59
C VAL A 126 17.04 -12.96 0.92
N LYS A 127 17.33 -14.02 1.67
CA LYS A 127 17.67 -13.98 3.09
C LYS A 127 18.88 -13.10 3.41
N ASP A 128 19.82 -12.95 2.49
CA ASP A 128 21.02 -12.17 2.70
C ASP A 128 20.79 -10.69 2.36
N THR A 129 19.91 -10.38 1.40
CA THR A 129 19.55 -9.02 1.03
C THR A 129 18.66 -8.31 2.06
N GLU A 130 17.82 -9.05 2.75
CA GLU A 130 16.91 -8.48 3.75
C GLU A 130 17.56 -8.32 5.13
N MET A 131 18.64 -9.04 5.37
CA MET A 131 19.32 -9.06 6.64
C MET A 131 20.24 -7.86 6.90
N TYR A 132 20.53 -7.07 5.88
CA TYR A 132 21.56 -6.03 5.96
C TYR A 132 21.07 -4.69 6.51
N LEU A 133 19.78 -4.54 6.72
CA LEU A 133 19.28 -3.21 6.96
C LEU A 133 19.52 -2.69 8.38
N TRP A 134 19.71 -3.53 9.43
CA TRP A 134 19.86 -3.01 10.83
C TRP A 134 20.12 -4.08 11.90
N LYS A 135 20.98 -4.99 11.69
CA LYS A 135 21.23 -6.07 12.68
C LYS A 135 22.03 -5.65 13.89
N LYS A 136 22.67 -4.50 13.87
CA LYS A 136 23.58 -4.08 14.94
C LYS A 136 23.26 -2.67 15.40
N GLU A 137 23.39 -2.45 16.71
CA GLU A 137 23.29 -1.13 17.30
C GLU A 137 24.23 -0.10 16.63
N SER A 138 25.42 -0.56 16.20
CA SER A 138 26.39 0.27 15.47
C SER A 138 25.94 0.71 14.07
N GLU A 139 24.90 0.12 13.53
CA GLU A 139 24.34 0.46 12.20
C GLU A 139 23.15 1.43 12.32
N GLN A 140 22.71 1.71 13.53
CA GLN A 140 21.64 2.67 13.77
C GLN A 140 22.13 4.10 13.55
N PRO A 141 21.29 5.00 13.00
CA PRO A 141 21.63 6.39 12.86
C PRO A 141 21.86 7.04 14.24
N LYS A 142 22.82 7.96 14.35
CA LYS A 142 23.14 8.60 15.63
C LYS A 142 21.90 9.29 16.23
N GLY A 143 21.50 8.86 17.43
CA GLY A 143 20.33 9.40 18.14
C GLY A 143 18.96 8.90 17.64
N TYR A 144 18.96 7.97 16.67
CA TYR A 144 17.76 7.41 16.07
C TYR A 144 17.84 5.87 16.04
N THR A 145 16.70 5.25 16.04
CA THR A 145 16.58 3.80 15.84
C THR A 145 15.68 3.53 14.63
N PHE A 146 16.12 2.66 13.72
CA PHE A 146 15.28 2.17 12.65
C PHE A 146 14.03 1.53 13.25
N PHE A 147 12.87 2.05 12.88
CA PHE A 147 11.58 1.66 13.44
C PHE A 147 10.95 0.59 12.56
N ASN A 148 11.04 -0.65 13.04
CA ASN A 148 10.62 -1.80 12.26
C ASN A 148 9.11 -1.79 11.99
N GLY A 149 8.76 -2.01 10.74
CA GLY A 149 7.38 -2.12 10.28
C GLY A 149 6.73 -3.45 10.64
N ASP A 150 5.53 -3.62 10.13
CA ASP A 150 4.84 -4.91 10.15
C ASP A 150 5.56 -5.91 9.23
N LYS A 151 5.41 -7.20 9.51
CA LYS A 151 5.93 -8.28 8.64
C LYS A 151 5.38 -8.22 7.23
N LYS A 152 4.17 -7.67 7.05
CA LYS A 152 3.47 -7.52 5.77
C LYS A 152 2.98 -6.08 5.61
N ALA A 153 3.88 -5.15 5.40
CA ALA A 153 3.54 -3.81 4.94
C ALA A 153 3.40 -3.86 3.41
N GLU A 154 2.25 -4.31 2.91
CA GLU A 154 2.12 -4.75 1.51
C GLU A 154 1.78 -3.60 0.56
N HIS A 155 0.54 -3.11 0.55
CA HIS A 155 0.13 -2.16 -0.47
C HIS A 155 0.08 -0.71 0.04
N PRO A 156 0.86 0.21 -0.57
CA PRO A 156 0.71 1.64 -0.40
C PRO A 156 -0.29 2.20 -1.43
N ALA A 157 -0.94 3.32 -1.06
CA ALA A 157 -1.74 4.13 -1.96
C ALA A 157 -1.37 5.61 -1.80
N GLY A 158 -0.82 6.22 -2.85
CA GLY A 158 -0.42 7.63 -2.88
C GLY A 158 -1.62 8.57 -2.97
N ASP A 159 -1.45 9.76 -2.41
CA ASP A 159 -2.44 10.83 -2.53
C ASP A 159 -2.60 11.24 -4.01
N PRO A 160 -3.78 11.07 -4.59
CA PRO A 160 -4.01 11.41 -6.00
C PRO A 160 -4.00 12.92 -6.28
N SER A 161 -3.96 13.78 -5.28
CA SER A 161 -3.73 15.21 -5.46
C SER A 161 -2.27 15.57 -5.68
N GLY A 162 -1.37 14.60 -5.61
CA GLY A 162 0.06 14.81 -5.83
C GLY A 162 0.81 15.37 -4.62
N LEU A 163 0.19 15.40 -3.45
CA LEU A 163 0.91 15.67 -2.21
C LEU A 163 1.85 14.50 -1.89
N PRO A 164 3.04 14.75 -1.29
CA PRO A 164 4.02 13.71 -1.01
C PRO A 164 3.64 12.91 0.24
N ARG A 165 2.51 12.26 0.17
CA ARG A 165 1.96 11.43 1.25
C ARG A 165 1.25 10.20 0.70
N TYR A 166 1.13 9.17 1.53
CA TYR A 166 0.49 7.92 1.17
C TYR A 166 -0.13 7.22 2.37
N ALA A 167 -1.12 6.38 2.10
CA ALA A 167 -1.63 5.40 3.05
C ALA A 167 -0.91 4.06 2.83
N GLN A 168 -0.68 3.31 3.91
CA GLN A 168 -0.02 2.02 3.90
C GLN A 168 -0.81 1.04 4.76
N ASN A 169 -1.12 -0.13 4.22
CA ASN A 169 -1.68 -1.19 5.03
C ASN A 169 -0.60 -1.95 5.80
N MET A 170 -1.00 -2.44 6.96
CA MET A 170 -0.21 -3.28 7.86
C MET A 170 -0.94 -4.60 8.01
N THR A 171 -0.75 -5.49 7.05
CA THR A 171 -1.54 -6.70 6.86
C THR A 171 -1.53 -7.60 8.09
N LYS A 172 -0.38 -7.81 8.71
CA LYS A 172 -0.29 -8.67 9.90
C LYS A 172 -0.88 -8.04 11.16
N SER A 173 -0.86 -6.73 11.25
CA SER A 173 -1.46 -6.01 12.38
C SER A 173 -2.95 -5.77 12.19
N GLY A 174 -3.49 -5.85 10.98
CA GLY A 174 -4.87 -5.49 10.69
C GLY A 174 -5.12 -3.97 10.77
N ALA A 175 -4.13 -3.17 10.44
CA ALA A 175 -4.14 -1.71 10.63
C ALA A 175 -3.82 -0.95 9.33
N LEU A 176 -4.07 0.37 9.37
CA LEU A 176 -3.61 1.32 8.35
C LEU A 176 -2.85 2.47 8.99
N ILE A 177 -1.80 2.89 8.33
CA ILE A 177 -1.08 4.12 8.66
C ILE A 177 -1.07 5.07 7.47
N GLY A 178 -0.96 6.37 7.79
CA GLY A 178 -0.58 7.40 6.84
C GLY A 178 0.88 7.78 7.04
N VAL A 179 1.55 8.10 5.93
CA VAL A 179 2.89 8.70 5.96
C VAL A 179 2.81 9.99 5.17
N ASP A 180 3.14 11.08 5.82
CA ASP A 180 3.12 12.42 5.22
C ASP A 180 4.52 13.03 5.32
N PHE A 181 5.17 13.22 4.18
CA PHE A 181 6.48 13.85 4.10
C PHE A 181 6.40 15.39 4.17
N GLY A 182 5.19 15.95 4.12
CA GLY A 182 5.01 17.39 3.99
C GLY A 182 5.60 17.89 2.67
N GLU A 183 6.63 18.69 2.75
CA GLU A 183 7.48 19.05 1.61
C GLU A 183 8.80 18.32 1.73
N PHE A 184 9.25 17.68 0.65
CA PHE A 184 10.61 17.17 0.59
C PHE A 184 11.54 18.36 0.51
N ASP A 185 12.19 18.69 1.63
CA ASP A 185 13.14 19.81 1.69
C ASP A 185 14.47 19.46 1.01
N PHE A 186 14.38 19.11 -0.28
CA PHE A 186 15.57 18.97 -1.10
C PHE A 186 16.29 20.31 -1.31
N GLY A 187 15.64 21.45 -1.02
CA GLY A 187 16.21 22.78 -1.20
C GLY A 187 17.40 23.04 -0.29
N ASN A 188 17.31 22.68 0.99
CA ASN A 188 18.44 22.79 1.92
C ASN A 188 19.54 21.74 1.63
N LEU A 189 19.16 20.61 1.01
CA LEU A 189 20.09 19.55 0.64
C LEU A 189 20.73 19.78 -0.73
N LEU A 190 20.10 20.56 -1.61
CA LEU A 190 20.65 20.97 -2.91
C LEU A 190 21.82 21.94 -2.77
N ASN A 191 21.95 22.67 -1.67
CA ASN A 191 23.14 23.49 -1.38
C ASN A 191 24.40 22.65 -1.18
N LEU A 192 24.26 21.33 -1.01
CA LEU A 192 25.37 20.38 -0.99
C LEU A 192 25.79 19.90 -2.40
N GLY A 193 25.18 20.46 -3.43
CA GLY A 193 25.68 20.42 -4.82
C GLY A 193 25.77 19.06 -5.45
N ASN A 194 24.69 18.35 -5.64
CA ASN A 194 24.55 17.14 -6.45
C ASN A 194 24.48 15.80 -5.68
N ASP A 195 24.18 15.79 -4.41
CA ASP A 195 24.12 14.55 -3.65
C ASP A 195 22.69 14.14 -3.26
N LEU A 196 22.53 12.89 -2.88
CA LEU A 196 21.30 12.37 -2.31
C LEU A 196 21.12 12.90 -0.90
N PRO A 197 19.86 13.10 -0.42
CA PRO A 197 19.60 13.62 0.92
C PRO A 197 20.27 12.77 2.01
N GLU A 198 20.76 13.44 3.06
CA GLU A 198 21.27 12.75 4.25
C GLU A 198 20.14 11.99 4.96
N TYR A 199 18.97 12.59 5.04
CA TYR A 199 17.73 11.97 5.53
C TYR A 199 16.50 12.67 4.94
N LEU A 200 15.34 12.02 5.05
CA LEU A 200 14.04 12.62 4.81
C LEU A 200 13.30 12.75 6.14
N THR A 201 12.29 13.61 6.20
CA THR A 201 11.39 13.75 7.35
C THR A 201 9.97 13.38 6.97
N SER A 202 9.22 12.82 7.92
CA SER A 202 7.79 12.57 7.74
C SER A 202 7.07 12.56 9.08
N ASN A 203 5.73 12.69 9.02
CA ASN A 203 4.85 12.27 10.08
C ASN A 203 4.24 10.90 9.73
N VAL A 204 4.13 10.04 10.73
CA VAL A 204 3.41 8.77 10.65
C VAL A 204 2.13 8.91 11.44
N ILE A 205 1.00 8.60 10.81
CA ILE A 205 -0.34 8.83 11.33
C ILE A 205 -1.03 7.48 11.49
N LYS A 206 -1.57 7.19 12.68
CA LYS A 206 -2.38 6.01 12.93
C LYS A 206 -3.79 6.23 12.35
N MET A 207 -4.02 5.73 11.14
CA MET A 207 -5.31 5.89 10.46
C MET A 207 -6.37 4.94 11.01
N VAL A 208 -5.99 3.68 11.17
CA VAL A 208 -6.80 2.62 11.78
C VAL A 208 -5.90 1.80 12.69
N PRO A 209 -6.11 1.82 14.01
CA PRO A 209 -5.29 1.03 14.94
C PRO A 209 -5.62 -0.47 14.84
N ALA A 210 -4.70 -1.30 15.31
CA ALA A 210 -4.81 -2.76 15.33
C ALA A 210 -5.52 -3.26 16.61
N VAL A 211 -6.68 -2.68 16.92
CA VAL A 211 -7.45 -3.04 18.13
C VAL A 211 -8.91 -3.27 17.78
N ASP A 212 -9.55 -4.19 18.48
CA ASP A 212 -10.98 -4.49 18.31
C ASP A 212 -11.83 -3.21 18.51
N GLY A 213 -12.77 -3.01 17.60
CA GLY A 213 -13.67 -1.88 17.64
C GLY A 213 -13.09 -0.55 17.18
N ALA A 214 -11.88 -0.55 16.64
CA ALA A 214 -11.24 0.65 16.10
C ALA A 214 -11.97 1.24 14.89
N LEU A 215 -12.59 0.40 14.09
CA LEU A 215 -13.34 0.79 12.90
C LEU A 215 -14.83 0.44 13.06
N THR A 216 -15.69 1.45 13.01
CA THR A 216 -17.13 1.25 12.89
C THR A 216 -17.46 1.09 11.41
N LEU A 217 -18.00 -0.08 11.04
CA LEU A 217 -18.44 -0.35 9.68
C LEU A 217 -19.93 -0.07 9.56
N GLU A 218 -20.29 0.77 8.60
CA GLU A 218 -21.66 0.93 8.17
C GLU A 218 -21.92 -0.01 6.99
N LEU A 219 -23.00 -0.77 7.06
CA LEU A 219 -23.42 -1.60 5.94
C LEU A 219 -24.04 -0.71 4.87
N GLY A 220 -23.42 -0.64 3.72
CA GLY A 220 -23.94 0.04 2.55
C GLY A 220 -25.24 -0.62 2.08
N GLY A 221 -26.33 0.14 2.00
CA GLY A 221 -27.62 -0.36 1.58
C GLY A 221 -28.34 -1.20 2.63
N GLN A 222 -29.56 -1.66 2.32
CA GLN A 222 -30.29 -2.58 3.21
C GLN A 222 -29.65 -3.98 3.16
N GLY A 223 -28.46 -4.08 3.70
CA GLY A 223 -27.52 -5.17 3.75
C GLY A 223 -28.07 -6.56 3.97
N LYS A 224 -28.92 -7.03 3.08
CA LYS A 224 -29.16 -8.46 2.94
C LYS A 224 -28.09 -9.00 2.01
N VAL A 225 -27.02 -9.51 2.59
CA VAL A 225 -26.16 -10.45 1.84
C VAL A 225 -27.09 -11.60 1.43
N LYS A 226 -27.46 -11.64 0.16
CA LYS A 226 -28.38 -12.65 -0.36
C LYS A 226 -27.78 -14.03 -0.10
N GLY A 227 -28.37 -14.79 0.81
CA GLY A 227 -28.04 -16.17 1.10
C GLY A 227 -26.97 -16.45 2.16
N GLY A 228 -26.54 -15.46 2.93
CA GLY A 228 -25.67 -15.67 4.08
C GLY A 228 -26.33 -15.23 5.40
N ASP A 229 -25.78 -15.63 6.51
CA ASP A 229 -26.18 -15.09 7.81
C ASP A 229 -25.57 -13.68 7.97
N ALA A 230 -26.32 -12.69 7.50
CA ALA A 230 -25.92 -11.30 7.59
C ALA A 230 -25.73 -10.85 9.06
N SER A 231 -26.33 -11.53 10.03
CA SER A 231 -26.27 -11.19 11.46
C SER A 231 -24.82 -11.23 11.96
N ILE A 232 -24.04 -12.21 11.56
CA ILE A 232 -22.64 -12.36 12.02
C ILE A 232 -21.76 -11.20 11.55
N HIS A 233 -22.05 -10.64 10.38
CA HIS A 233 -21.33 -9.48 9.88
C HIS A 233 -21.88 -8.18 10.44
N MET A 234 -23.15 -8.13 10.82
CA MET A 234 -23.83 -6.97 11.36
C MET A 234 -23.63 -6.80 12.87
N GLU A 235 -23.55 -7.88 13.63
CA GLU A 235 -23.30 -7.83 15.08
C GLU A 235 -21.94 -7.22 15.43
N LYS A 236 -20.99 -7.25 14.48
CA LYS A 236 -19.70 -6.59 14.61
C LYS A 236 -19.67 -5.27 13.82
N ASN A 237 -20.56 -4.34 14.17
CA ASN A 237 -20.47 -2.95 13.69
C ASN A 237 -19.12 -2.29 14.03
N LYS A 238 -18.34 -2.94 14.88
CA LYS A 238 -16.96 -2.60 15.21
C LYS A 238 -16.10 -3.79 14.82
N ALA A 239 -15.61 -3.79 13.63
CA ALA A 239 -14.75 -4.87 13.16
C ALA A 239 -13.33 -4.37 13.01
N GLN A 240 -12.40 -5.12 13.56
CA GLN A 240 -11.01 -5.01 13.17
C GLN A 240 -10.89 -5.46 11.71
N MET A 241 -10.13 -4.73 10.90
CA MET A 241 -9.72 -5.24 9.61
C MET A 241 -8.81 -6.45 9.81
N ILE A 242 -8.99 -7.48 9.00
CA ILE A 242 -8.21 -8.70 9.07
C ILE A 242 -7.37 -8.77 7.80
N ALA A 243 -6.04 -8.69 7.97
CA ALA A 243 -5.09 -8.77 6.88
C ALA A 243 -5.43 -7.83 5.70
N PRO A 244 -5.53 -6.50 5.90
CA PRO A 244 -5.72 -5.56 4.80
C PRO A 244 -4.53 -5.65 3.84
N ASP A 245 -4.81 -5.79 2.55
CA ASP A 245 -3.82 -6.01 1.51
C ASP A 245 -4.00 -5.00 0.36
N GLY A 246 -4.96 -5.20 -0.55
CA GLY A 246 -5.22 -4.25 -1.61
C GLY A 246 -5.60 -2.87 -1.07
N LEU A 247 -4.98 -1.81 -1.61
CA LEU A 247 -5.24 -0.44 -1.20
C LEU A 247 -5.28 0.51 -2.40
N TYR A 248 -6.33 1.32 -2.48
CA TYR A 248 -6.47 2.37 -3.47
C TYR A 248 -7.02 3.65 -2.85
N TRP A 249 -6.40 4.79 -3.14
CA TRP A 249 -6.87 6.12 -2.72
C TRP A 249 -7.66 6.77 -3.84
N ALA A 250 -8.95 7.01 -3.60
CA ALA A 250 -9.84 7.70 -4.51
C ALA A 250 -10.05 9.14 -4.05
N LYS A 251 -9.75 10.11 -4.92
CA LYS A 251 -10.13 11.50 -4.77
C LYS A 251 -11.37 11.77 -5.61
N THR A 252 -12.35 12.42 -5.01
CA THR A 252 -13.65 12.70 -5.64
C THR A 252 -14.11 14.12 -5.31
N THR A 253 -15.20 14.57 -5.93
CA THR A 253 -15.84 15.84 -5.55
C THR A 253 -16.49 15.80 -4.17
N ASP A 254 -16.77 14.60 -3.65
CA ASP A 254 -17.43 14.40 -2.36
C ASP A 254 -16.41 14.25 -1.21
N GLY A 255 -15.13 14.06 -1.53
CA GLY A 255 -14.07 13.86 -0.56
C GLY A 255 -13.04 12.80 -0.98
N ASP A 256 -12.21 12.42 -0.04
CA ASP A 256 -11.16 11.42 -0.22
C ASP A 256 -11.57 10.10 0.44
N TYR A 257 -11.32 9.00 -0.25
CA TYR A 257 -11.69 7.66 0.18
C TYR A 257 -10.53 6.68 -0.01
N LEU A 258 -10.44 5.69 0.88
CA LEU A 258 -9.60 4.52 0.67
C LEU A 258 -10.47 3.31 0.39
N ILE A 259 -10.20 2.61 -0.70
CA ILE A 259 -10.76 1.29 -0.96
C ILE A 259 -9.74 0.28 -0.46
N VAL A 260 -10.16 -0.59 0.46
CA VAL A 260 -9.31 -1.55 1.15
C VAL A 260 -9.83 -2.95 0.87
N ASP A 261 -8.94 -3.86 0.54
CA ASP A 261 -9.19 -5.28 0.33
C ASP A 261 -8.50 -6.10 1.42
N GLU A 262 -9.13 -7.19 1.86
CA GLU A 262 -8.54 -8.14 2.81
C GLU A 262 -7.97 -9.36 2.10
N ASP A 263 -6.81 -9.84 2.56
CA ASP A 263 -6.24 -11.16 2.29
C ASP A 263 -6.33 -12.01 3.57
N SER A 264 -7.50 -12.56 3.84
CA SER A 264 -7.71 -13.31 5.07
C SER A 264 -8.51 -14.58 4.85
N GLY A 265 -7.94 -15.72 5.16
CA GLY A 265 -8.64 -17.00 5.14
C GLY A 265 -9.55 -17.21 6.37
N ASN A 266 -10.38 -16.23 6.75
CA ASN A 266 -11.25 -16.33 7.92
C ASN A 266 -12.68 -16.77 7.57
N ASP A 267 -13.46 -17.18 8.60
CA ASP A 267 -14.83 -17.65 8.45
C ASP A 267 -15.81 -16.60 7.86
N PHE A 268 -15.48 -15.31 7.95
CA PHE A 268 -16.31 -14.24 7.41
C PHE A 268 -16.16 -14.04 5.90
N GLY A 269 -15.18 -14.71 5.30
CA GLY A 269 -14.75 -14.42 3.94
C GLY A 269 -13.88 -13.17 3.91
N GLU A 270 -13.37 -12.85 2.74
CA GLU A 270 -12.56 -11.67 2.53
C GLU A 270 -13.45 -10.49 2.21
N ARG A 271 -13.12 -9.36 2.80
CA ARG A 271 -14.00 -8.19 2.78
C ARG A 271 -13.35 -7.08 1.97
N LYS A 272 -14.18 -6.32 1.30
CA LYS A 272 -13.82 -5.06 0.64
C LYS A 272 -14.53 -3.92 1.34
N TYR A 273 -13.76 -2.89 1.72
CA TYR A 273 -14.27 -1.70 2.40
C TYR A 273 -14.05 -0.44 1.58
N VAL A 274 -14.83 0.60 1.88
CA VAL A 274 -14.48 1.98 1.58
C VAL A 274 -14.42 2.77 2.90
N LEU A 275 -13.32 3.48 3.07
CA LEU A 275 -13.07 4.32 4.24
C LEU A 275 -13.11 5.79 3.80
N THR A 276 -13.87 6.62 4.50
CA THR A 276 -13.82 8.07 4.33
C THR A 276 -12.66 8.63 5.13
N ILE A 277 -11.81 9.43 4.52
CA ILE A 277 -10.67 10.07 5.17
C ILE A 277 -10.77 11.58 5.09
N ASN A 278 -10.26 12.27 6.09
CA ASN A 278 -10.16 13.73 6.08
C ASN A 278 -8.80 14.19 5.51
N LYS A 279 -8.63 15.52 5.40
CA LYS A 279 -7.39 16.14 4.93
C LYS A 279 -6.14 15.77 5.76
N ASP A 280 -6.33 15.40 7.02
CA ASP A 280 -5.27 15.02 7.95
C ASP A 280 -5.03 13.49 7.96
N MET A 281 -5.53 12.79 6.94
CA MET A 281 -5.43 11.34 6.74
C MET A 281 -6.08 10.50 7.85
N GLN A 282 -7.02 11.05 8.61
CA GLN A 282 -7.73 10.29 9.62
C GLN A 282 -8.99 9.66 9.03
N VAL A 283 -9.23 8.40 9.34
CA VAL A 283 -10.46 7.70 8.96
C VAL A 283 -11.63 8.24 9.79
N LYS A 284 -12.72 8.60 9.12
CA LYS A 284 -13.95 9.13 9.73
C LYS A 284 -15.07 8.12 9.77
N SER A 285 -15.19 7.30 8.76
CA SER A 285 -16.17 6.21 8.69
C SER A 285 -15.65 5.08 7.80
N GLY A 286 -16.25 3.91 7.94
CA GLY A 286 -15.97 2.77 7.08
C GLY A 286 -17.28 2.09 6.67
N HIS A 287 -17.36 1.68 5.40
CA HIS A 287 -18.49 0.97 4.83
C HIS A 287 -18.03 -0.35 4.24
N LEU A 288 -18.75 -1.42 4.54
CA LEU A 288 -18.54 -2.72 3.92
C LEU A 288 -19.16 -2.73 2.53
N LEU A 289 -18.35 -2.93 1.49
CA LEU A 289 -18.80 -2.95 0.10
C LEU A 289 -19.17 -4.35 -0.37
N ALA A 290 -18.31 -5.32 -0.08
CA ALA A 290 -18.47 -6.69 -0.57
C ALA A 290 -17.79 -7.69 0.36
N ILE A 291 -18.23 -8.94 0.27
CA ILE A 291 -17.65 -10.10 0.94
C ILE A 291 -17.47 -11.19 -0.10
N SER A 292 -16.32 -11.83 -0.11
CA SER A 292 -15.99 -12.95 -0.99
C SER A 292 -15.76 -14.23 -0.18
N GLY A 293 -16.35 -15.35 -0.63
CA GLY A 293 -16.00 -16.70 -0.21
C GLY A 293 -16.21 -17.08 1.25
N GLY A 294 -16.89 -16.27 2.05
CA GLY A 294 -17.11 -16.57 3.45
C GLY A 294 -18.00 -17.80 3.69
N LYS A 295 -17.83 -18.44 4.85
CA LYS A 295 -18.62 -19.59 5.32
C LYS A 295 -20.13 -19.36 5.28
N HIS A 296 -20.52 -18.11 5.37
CA HIS A 296 -21.93 -17.68 5.31
C HIS A 296 -22.38 -17.25 3.91
N SER A 297 -21.54 -17.43 2.88
CA SER A 297 -21.99 -17.21 1.50
C SER A 297 -22.99 -18.28 1.07
N SER A 298 -23.95 -17.90 0.24
CA SER A 298 -24.96 -18.87 -0.28
C SER A 298 -24.33 -20.02 -1.05
N ARG A 299 -23.21 -19.78 -1.72
CA ARG A 299 -22.48 -20.81 -2.47
C ARG A 299 -21.77 -21.78 -1.54
N TYR A 300 -21.20 -21.31 -0.46
CA TYR A 300 -20.61 -22.19 0.55
C TYR A 300 -21.67 -23.10 1.18
N ALA A 301 -22.82 -22.56 1.57
CA ALA A 301 -23.94 -23.35 2.09
C ALA A 301 -24.46 -24.40 1.11
N GLN A 302 -24.34 -24.14 -0.22
CA GLN A 302 -24.70 -25.09 -1.26
C GLN A 302 -23.58 -26.08 -1.61
N GLY A 303 -22.37 -25.91 -1.07
CA GLY A 303 -21.22 -26.75 -1.40
C GLY A 303 -20.72 -26.59 -2.85
N VAL A 304 -21.02 -25.47 -3.50
CA VAL A 304 -20.73 -25.24 -4.93
C VAL A 304 -19.79 -24.07 -5.11
N SER A 305 -18.64 -24.30 -5.72
CA SER A 305 -17.72 -23.24 -6.14
C SER A 305 -18.21 -22.53 -7.42
N ALA A 306 -17.62 -21.38 -7.73
CA ALA A 306 -17.90 -20.67 -8.98
C ALA A 306 -17.58 -21.50 -10.24
N LEU A 307 -16.67 -22.48 -10.13
CA LEU A 307 -16.23 -23.38 -11.19
C LEU A 307 -16.90 -24.78 -11.13
N GLY A 308 -17.91 -24.95 -10.26
CA GLY A 308 -18.63 -26.21 -10.12
C GLY A 308 -18.03 -27.21 -9.13
N GLY A 309 -16.84 -26.95 -8.57
CA GLY A 309 -16.22 -27.77 -7.52
C GLY A 309 -16.76 -27.49 -6.12
N ALA A 310 -16.50 -28.36 -5.16
CA ALA A 310 -16.87 -28.12 -3.77
C ALA A 310 -16.02 -27.01 -3.13
N PHE A 311 -16.65 -26.13 -2.36
CA PHE A 311 -15.92 -25.21 -1.48
C PHE A 311 -15.29 -26.01 -0.34
N THR A 312 -13.99 -26.13 -0.34
CA THR A 312 -13.26 -26.86 0.71
C THR A 312 -12.84 -25.98 1.87
N LYS A 313 -12.67 -24.67 1.64
CA LYS A 313 -12.32 -23.70 2.66
C LYS A 313 -13.04 -22.36 2.44
N PRO A 314 -13.71 -21.81 3.47
CA PRO A 314 -14.19 -20.43 3.43
C PRO A 314 -13.01 -19.46 3.41
N GLY A 315 -13.17 -18.32 2.75
CA GLY A 315 -12.16 -17.28 2.71
C GLY A 315 -10.96 -17.56 1.81
N GLY A 316 -11.04 -18.51 0.90
CA GLY A 316 -10.00 -18.79 -0.08
C GLY A 316 -10.03 -17.93 -1.35
N ASN A 317 -10.89 -16.92 -1.40
CA ASN A 317 -11.06 -16.03 -2.57
C ASN A 317 -10.70 -14.60 -2.18
N GLU A 318 -9.46 -14.25 -2.40
CA GLU A 318 -8.90 -12.96 -2.05
C GLU A 318 -9.37 -11.83 -2.96
N PHE A 319 -9.75 -10.68 -2.39
CA PHE A 319 -9.83 -9.46 -3.14
C PHE A 319 -8.41 -8.90 -3.34
N SER A 320 -8.00 -8.78 -4.62
CA SER A 320 -6.62 -8.43 -4.98
C SER A 320 -6.50 -7.06 -5.65
N GLY A 321 -7.06 -6.05 -5.03
CA GLY A 321 -6.92 -4.67 -5.45
C GLY A 321 -8.09 -4.11 -6.25
N SER A 322 -8.06 -2.79 -6.40
CA SER A 322 -9.03 -1.99 -7.15
C SER A 322 -8.31 -1.03 -8.08
N CYS A 323 -8.79 -0.95 -9.32
CA CYS A 323 -8.26 -0.04 -10.32
C CYS A 323 -9.38 0.88 -10.84
N PRO A 324 -9.20 2.21 -10.83
CA PRO A 324 -10.19 3.12 -11.39
C PRO A 324 -10.12 3.13 -12.91
N VAL A 325 -11.24 2.92 -13.55
CA VAL A 325 -11.37 2.97 -15.01
C VAL A 325 -12.18 4.17 -15.51
N THR A 326 -12.66 5.02 -14.61
CA THR A 326 -13.47 6.20 -14.90
C THR A 326 -12.93 7.03 -16.07
N ALA A 327 -11.64 7.34 -16.07
CA ALA A 327 -11.05 8.14 -17.14
C ALA A 327 -10.96 7.39 -18.47
N LEU A 328 -10.83 6.05 -18.43
CA LEU A 328 -10.75 5.22 -19.64
C LEU A 328 -12.11 5.09 -20.36
N ILE A 329 -13.20 5.25 -19.63
CA ILE A 329 -14.57 5.14 -20.14
C ILE A 329 -15.30 6.48 -20.20
N ALA A 330 -14.60 7.57 -19.79
CA ALA A 330 -15.15 8.91 -19.86
C ALA A 330 -15.30 9.35 -21.32
N LYS A 331 -16.38 10.07 -21.59
CA LYS A 331 -16.63 10.67 -22.90
C LYS A 331 -16.37 12.17 -22.85
N LYS A 332 -15.85 12.67 -23.95
CA LYS A 332 -15.76 14.10 -24.24
C LYS A 332 -17.14 14.69 -24.53
N ALA A 333 -17.22 16.01 -24.65
CA ALA A 333 -18.47 16.72 -24.95
C ALA A 333 -19.09 16.32 -26.30
N ASP A 334 -18.25 15.88 -27.26
CA ASP A 334 -18.68 15.38 -28.58
C ASP A 334 -19.11 13.89 -28.56
N GLY A 335 -19.07 13.23 -27.41
CA GLY A 335 -19.44 11.84 -27.22
C GLY A 335 -18.31 10.84 -27.53
N SER A 336 -17.16 11.26 -28.02
CA SER A 336 -15.99 10.40 -28.24
C SER A 336 -15.29 10.03 -26.93
N PHE A 337 -14.50 8.95 -26.92
CA PHE A 337 -13.63 8.60 -25.80
C PHE A 337 -12.31 9.36 -25.88
N TYR A 338 -11.66 9.54 -24.73
CA TYR A 338 -10.30 10.04 -24.68
C TYR A 338 -9.33 9.00 -25.26
N THR A 339 -8.32 9.46 -25.99
CA THR A 339 -7.22 8.59 -26.44
C THR A 339 -6.22 8.32 -25.31
N VAL A 340 -5.33 7.35 -25.52
CA VAL A 340 -4.24 7.03 -24.55
C VAL A 340 -3.33 8.24 -24.36
N GLU A 341 -3.03 8.97 -25.43
CA GLU A 341 -2.20 10.17 -25.44
C GLU A 341 -2.83 11.31 -24.63
N GLU A 342 -4.12 11.51 -24.80
CA GLU A 342 -4.90 12.53 -24.05
C GLU A 342 -5.00 12.18 -22.55
N LEU A 343 -4.88 10.89 -22.18
CA LEU A 343 -4.90 10.41 -20.80
C LEU A 343 -3.51 10.32 -20.16
N GLN A 344 -2.52 11.05 -20.69
CA GLN A 344 -1.18 11.11 -20.09
C GLN A 344 -1.09 12.21 -19.02
N GLY A 345 -0.04 12.16 -18.22
CA GLY A 345 0.23 13.11 -17.15
C GLY A 345 -0.89 13.17 -16.09
N THR A 346 -1.39 14.37 -15.80
CA THR A 346 -2.43 14.62 -14.78
C THR A 346 -3.86 14.41 -15.29
N ALA A 347 -4.07 14.30 -16.60
CA ALA A 347 -5.39 14.27 -17.21
C ALA A 347 -6.31 13.16 -16.64
N ARG A 348 -5.77 11.98 -16.39
CA ARG A 348 -6.53 10.89 -15.74
C ARG A 348 -7.01 11.25 -14.34
N GLN A 349 -6.16 11.95 -13.59
CA GLN A 349 -6.46 12.37 -12.21
C GLN A 349 -7.48 13.49 -12.19
N GLU A 350 -7.38 14.44 -13.12
CA GLU A 350 -8.32 15.54 -13.29
C GLU A 350 -9.72 15.03 -13.65
N ILE A 351 -9.82 14.09 -14.62
CA ILE A 351 -11.10 13.47 -14.99
C ILE A 351 -11.73 12.75 -13.80
N ARG A 352 -10.95 11.96 -13.04
CA ARG A 352 -11.43 11.28 -11.83
C ARG A 352 -11.82 12.27 -10.74
N GLY A 353 -10.97 13.25 -10.46
CA GLY A 353 -11.21 14.27 -9.45
C GLY A 353 -12.42 15.17 -9.73
N SER A 354 -12.91 15.22 -10.98
CA SER A 354 -14.14 15.93 -11.36
C SER A 354 -15.42 15.13 -11.12
N LYS A 355 -15.34 13.90 -10.62
CA LYS A 355 -16.47 12.98 -10.42
C LYS A 355 -16.71 12.72 -8.93
N SER A 356 -17.98 12.58 -8.57
CA SER A 356 -18.36 12.06 -7.24
C SER A 356 -17.99 10.59 -7.10
N LEU A 357 -18.01 10.06 -5.88
CA LEU A 357 -17.71 8.66 -5.61
C LEU A 357 -18.65 7.73 -6.41
N SER A 358 -19.94 8.09 -6.49
CA SER A 358 -20.95 7.28 -7.18
C SER A 358 -20.84 7.31 -8.72
N GLU A 359 -20.20 8.34 -9.26
CA GLU A 359 -19.93 8.46 -10.70
C GLU A 359 -18.63 7.76 -11.11
N GLN A 360 -17.78 7.38 -10.16
CA GLN A 360 -16.55 6.66 -10.45
C GLN A 360 -16.82 5.18 -10.67
N THR A 361 -16.10 4.62 -11.62
CA THR A 361 -16.15 3.20 -11.95
C THR A 361 -14.80 2.56 -11.67
N TYR A 362 -14.85 1.43 -10.99
CA TYR A 362 -13.69 0.63 -10.63
C TYR A 362 -13.76 -0.75 -11.23
N ILE A 363 -12.61 -1.34 -11.47
CA ILE A 363 -12.43 -2.77 -11.70
C ILE A 363 -11.75 -3.34 -10.47
N GLY A 364 -12.31 -4.42 -9.96
CA GLY A 364 -11.72 -5.24 -8.90
C GLY A 364 -11.38 -6.62 -9.41
N VAL A 365 -10.46 -7.27 -8.71
CA VAL A 365 -10.08 -8.66 -8.98
C VAL A 365 -10.36 -9.48 -7.73
N VAL A 366 -10.89 -10.68 -7.94
CA VAL A 366 -10.95 -11.74 -6.93
C VAL A 366 -10.01 -12.84 -7.38
N GLN A 367 -8.99 -13.12 -6.60
CA GLN A 367 -8.12 -14.26 -6.81
C GLN A 367 -8.77 -15.50 -6.19
N ALA A 368 -9.05 -16.51 -6.99
CA ALA A 368 -9.48 -17.81 -6.48
C ALA A 368 -8.24 -18.68 -6.25
N ARG A 369 -8.02 -19.07 -5.01
CA ARG A 369 -6.90 -19.93 -4.67
C ARG A 369 -7.16 -21.39 -5.09
N PRO A 370 -6.12 -22.21 -5.34
CA PRO A 370 -6.22 -23.60 -5.79
C PRO A 370 -7.11 -24.47 -4.91
N GLU A 371 -7.12 -24.22 -3.62
CA GLU A 371 -7.95 -24.94 -2.64
C GLU A 371 -9.47 -24.79 -2.87
N SER A 372 -9.85 -23.72 -3.55
CA SER A 372 -11.24 -23.48 -3.98
C SER A 372 -11.44 -23.71 -5.48
N SER A 373 -10.38 -24.00 -6.22
CA SER A 373 -10.38 -24.13 -7.68
C SER A 373 -9.51 -25.30 -8.18
N GLY A 374 -9.56 -26.44 -7.49
CA GLY A 374 -8.76 -27.63 -7.81
C GLY A 374 -8.69 -28.04 -9.29
N ASP A 375 -9.70 -27.65 -10.07
CA ASP A 375 -9.70 -27.87 -11.51
C ASP A 375 -8.68 -27.01 -12.29
N VAL A 376 -8.34 -25.82 -11.80
CA VAL A 376 -7.37 -24.93 -12.45
C VAL A 376 -5.96 -25.47 -12.26
N GLU A 377 -5.63 -25.87 -11.03
CA GLU A 377 -4.34 -26.44 -10.68
C GLU A 377 -4.14 -27.83 -11.32
N ALA A 378 -5.16 -28.68 -11.32
CA ALA A 378 -5.12 -29.99 -11.97
C ALA A 378 -4.90 -29.91 -13.50
N LYS A 379 -5.18 -28.76 -14.11
CA LYS A 379 -4.92 -28.45 -15.52
C LYS A 379 -3.61 -27.71 -15.76
N GLY A 380 -2.76 -27.59 -14.74
CA GLY A 380 -1.45 -26.91 -14.81
C GLY A 380 -1.56 -25.37 -14.82
N GLY A 381 -2.70 -24.82 -14.43
CA GLY A 381 -2.86 -23.37 -14.20
C GLY A 381 -2.48 -23.00 -12.78
N ASP A 382 -2.15 -21.74 -12.58
CA ASP A 382 -1.99 -21.12 -11.25
C ASP A 382 -3.38 -20.75 -10.68
N ALA A 383 -3.48 -19.88 -9.74
CA ALA A 383 -4.76 -19.46 -9.18
C ALA A 383 -5.71 -18.92 -10.27
N GLY A 384 -6.97 -19.31 -10.23
CA GLY A 384 -8.04 -18.71 -11.04
C GLY A 384 -8.41 -17.34 -10.50
N GLY A 385 -9.26 -16.59 -11.21
CA GLY A 385 -9.71 -15.30 -10.75
C GLY A 385 -10.92 -14.77 -11.51
N GLN A 386 -11.54 -13.75 -10.95
CA GLN A 386 -12.62 -13.01 -11.59
C GLN A 386 -12.29 -11.53 -11.61
N ILE A 387 -12.55 -10.88 -12.75
CA ILE A 387 -12.55 -9.43 -12.87
C ILE A 387 -14.01 -8.98 -12.78
N PHE A 388 -14.28 -7.99 -11.96
CA PHE A 388 -15.61 -7.40 -11.83
C PHE A 388 -15.55 -5.88 -11.86
N GLN A 389 -16.58 -5.27 -12.40
CA GLN A 389 -16.77 -3.83 -12.39
C GLN A 389 -17.70 -3.46 -11.23
N PHE A 390 -17.41 -2.35 -10.55
CA PHE A 390 -18.28 -1.82 -9.51
C PHE A 390 -18.27 -0.29 -9.45
N ASN A 391 -19.36 0.25 -8.92
CA ASN A 391 -19.50 1.65 -8.54
C ASN A 391 -19.85 1.70 -7.05
N ILE A 392 -19.44 2.74 -6.36
CA ILE A 392 -19.68 2.90 -4.93
C ILE A 392 -20.72 4.00 -4.72
N LYS A 393 -21.83 3.63 -4.10
CA LYS A 393 -22.85 4.58 -3.69
C LYS A 393 -23.07 4.48 -2.18
N LEU A 394 -22.58 5.47 -1.47
CA LEU A 394 -22.88 5.65 -0.05
C LEU A 394 -24.24 6.35 0.06
N LYS A 395 -25.00 6.00 1.08
CA LYS A 395 -26.32 6.60 1.36
C LYS A 395 -26.18 7.78 2.28
#